data_959e7b2a38ff0e879292d513dfafa49f
#
_entry.id   959e7b2a38ff0e879292d513dfafa49f
#
_cell.length_a   1.000
_cell.length_b   1.000
_cell.length_c   1.000
_cell.angle_alpha   90.00
_cell.angle_beta   90.00
_cell.angle_gamma   90.00
#
_symmetry.space_group_name_H-M   'P 1'
#
loop_
_entity.id
_entity.type
_entity.pdbx_description
1 polymer ?
#
loop_
_entity_poly.entity_id
_entity_poly.type
_entity_poly.pdbx_seq_one_letter_code
_entity_poly.pdbx_strand_id
1 'polypeptide(L)'
;MKHHKKLPIISLLALTISGFIAIITETLPAGLLPQISIGIEVSEAYAGQFITLYALGSVLSAVPVISWTRNWNRKPLLLLAVAGFFVFNLTTFFLQSYYLLLVVRFMAGVSAGIIWGLLTGYTIRMVSPEFAGKALAIVGVGQPIALSLGVPLATWLGGTIGWATIFLIIAMLSLIVLFWIIFLVPDFSVEQKTESTPFKAVFSNKKIQRILFITLFWILAHNLLYTYIAPYLTAKDLVNKIDWILLLFGVFSILGIWLTGLWIDKHLQKLVLINLGLFAFAGVLMWFGNSNSIVILMGIAMWGYSFGGAPILLQKDLADVAKENVDIAQSIFVTVFNLAVAGGGLLGGALLEYSGISYLIIGAVLLSLLSLSVAVNRKNRI
;
A
#
# COMPACT_ATOMS: atom_id res chain seq x y z
N MET A 1 -31.44 -10.03 11.30
CA MET A 1 -30.88 -9.40 10.07
C MET A 1 -31.21 -10.29 8.88
N LYS A 2 -31.79 -9.76 7.78
CA LYS A 2 -31.99 -10.52 6.54
C LYS A 2 -30.62 -10.76 5.91
N HIS A 3 -30.04 -11.94 6.09
CA HIS A 3 -28.87 -12.35 5.33
C HIS A 3 -29.24 -12.39 3.87
N HIS A 4 -28.68 -11.50 3.07
CA HIS A 4 -28.88 -11.50 1.63
C HIS A 4 -28.33 -12.82 1.08
N LYS A 5 -29.20 -13.63 0.46
CA LYS A 5 -28.84 -14.87 -0.27
C LYS A 5 -27.97 -14.61 -1.51
N LYS A 6 -27.66 -13.34 -1.85
CA LYS A 6 -26.87 -12.92 -2.99
C LYS A 6 -25.82 -11.89 -2.55
N LEU A 7 -24.66 -11.90 -3.20
CA LEU A 7 -23.62 -10.91 -2.99
C LEU A 7 -24.11 -9.50 -3.37
N PRO A 8 -24.02 -8.50 -2.50
CA PRO A 8 -24.38 -7.10 -2.80
C PRO A 8 -23.26 -6.43 -3.60
N ILE A 9 -23.06 -6.85 -4.86
CA ILE A 9 -21.95 -6.46 -5.73
C ILE A 9 -21.79 -4.95 -5.79
N ILE A 10 -22.88 -4.19 -5.93
CA ILE A 10 -22.85 -2.73 -6.05
C ILE A 10 -22.25 -2.08 -4.80
N SER A 11 -22.63 -2.53 -3.60
CA SER A 11 -22.06 -2.03 -2.36
C SER A 11 -20.61 -2.46 -2.16
N LEU A 12 -20.24 -3.69 -2.57
CA LEU A 12 -18.87 -4.19 -2.53
C LEU A 12 -17.95 -3.40 -3.48
N LEU A 13 -18.44 -3.04 -4.68
CA LEU A 13 -17.68 -2.21 -5.62
C LEU A 13 -17.41 -0.81 -5.07
N ALA A 14 -18.34 -0.20 -4.31
CA ALA A 14 -18.06 1.06 -3.65
C ALA A 14 -16.90 0.96 -2.66
N LEU A 15 -16.79 -0.15 -1.91
CA LEU A 15 -15.65 -0.41 -1.01
C LEU A 15 -14.37 -0.72 -1.80
N THR A 16 -14.46 -1.46 -2.91
CA THR A 16 -13.34 -1.71 -3.83
C THR A 16 -12.72 -0.41 -4.32
N ILE A 17 -13.58 0.52 -4.80
CA ILE A 17 -13.11 1.83 -5.31
C ILE A 17 -12.60 2.70 -4.17
N SER A 18 -13.14 2.61 -2.95
CA SER A 18 -12.59 3.29 -1.78
C SER A 18 -11.17 2.84 -1.48
N GLY A 19 -10.89 1.53 -1.54
CA GLY A 19 -9.53 0.98 -1.41
C GLY A 19 -8.62 1.38 -2.58
N PHE A 20 -9.14 1.41 -3.81
CA PHE A 20 -8.43 1.93 -4.99
C PHE A 20 -8.00 3.39 -4.79
N ILE A 21 -8.93 4.27 -4.35
CA ILE A 21 -8.65 5.69 -4.07
C ILE A 21 -7.57 5.83 -3.00
N ALA A 22 -7.62 5.04 -1.94
CA ALA A 22 -6.62 5.07 -0.88
C ALA A 22 -5.21 4.78 -1.45
N ILE A 23 -5.05 3.69 -2.20
CA ILE A 23 -3.76 3.29 -2.78
C ILE A 23 -3.28 4.28 -3.85
N ILE A 24 -4.13 4.71 -4.77
CA ILE A 24 -3.69 5.62 -5.82
C ILE A 24 -3.31 6.99 -5.24
N THR A 25 -4.04 7.49 -4.24
CA THR A 25 -3.69 8.73 -3.53
C THR A 25 -2.33 8.62 -2.83
N GLU A 26 -1.99 7.45 -2.28
CA GLU A 26 -0.71 7.18 -1.64
C GLU A 26 0.45 7.12 -2.63
N THR A 27 0.31 6.32 -3.68
CA THR A 27 1.42 5.87 -4.51
C THR A 27 1.67 6.71 -5.75
N LEU A 28 0.66 7.48 -6.19
CA LEU A 28 0.75 8.35 -7.37
C LEU A 28 1.94 9.32 -7.35
N PRO A 29 2.32 9.95 -6.21
CA PRO A 29 3.47 10.84 -6.19
C PRO A 29 4.76 10.21 -6.67
N ALA A 30 4.96 8.89 -6.49
CA ALA A 30 6.16 8.19 -6.97
C ALA A 30 6.33 8.26 -8.50
N GLY A 31 5.22 8.13 -9.25
CA GLY A 31 5.22 8.23 -10.71
C GLY A 31 5.32 9.66 -11.24
N LEU A 32 4.93 10.64 -10.43
CA LEU A 32 4.90 12.07 -10.78
C LEU A 32 5.97 12.89 -10.06
N LEU A 33 6.95 12.24 -9.43
CA LEU A 33 7.90 12.90 -8.55
C LEU A 33 8.66 14.06 -9.22
N PRO A 34 9.21 13.92 -10.45
CA PRO A 34 9.87 15.02 -11.13
C PRO A 34 8.94 16.21 -11.41
N GLN A 35 7.70 15.94 -11.84
CA GLN A 35 6.73 17.00 -12.14
C GLN A 35 6.29 17.74 -10.87
N ILE A 36 6.10 17.01 -9.76
CA ILE A 36 5.79 17.61 -8.45
C ILE A 36 6.97 18.45 -7.98
N SER A 37 8.19 17.92 -8.02
CA SER A 37 9.43 18.60 -7.64
C SER A 37 9.59 19.94 -8.35
N ILE A 38 9.45 19.95 -9.68
CA ILE A 38 9.50 21.17 -10.50
C ILE A 38 8.34 22.10 -10.17
N GLY A 39 7.12 21.57 -10.04
CA GLY A 39 5.89 22.35 -9.88
C GLY A 39 5.80 23.11 -8.55
N ILE A 40 6.47 22.65 -7.50
CA ILE A 40 6.51 23.30 -6.18
C ILE A 40 7.92 23.71 -5.74
N GLU A 41 8.88 23.70 -6.67
CA GLU A 41 10.26 24.20 -6.52
C GLU A 41 11.02 23.58 -5.32
N VAL A 42 10.94 22.23 -5.16
CA VAL A 42 11.68 21.48 -4.15
C VAL A 42 12.47 20.33 -4.78
N SER A 43 13.43 19.73 -4.04
CA SER A 43 14.11 18.54 -4.54
C SER A 43 13.16 17.32 -4.61
N GLU A 44 13.49 16.33 -5.43
CA GLU A 44 12.74 15.06 -5.51
C GLU A 44 12.72 14.31 -4.17
N ALA A 45 13.77 14.48 -3.35
CA ALA A 45 13.83 13.94 -1.99
C ALA A 45 12.76 14.57 -1.08
N TYR A 46 12.55 15.88 -1.17
CA TYR A 46 11.47 16.58 -0.46
C TYR A 46 10.10 16.23 -1.02
N ALA A 47 9.92 16.17 -2.34
CA ALA A 47 8.65 15.75 -2.96
C ALA A 47 8.25 14.33 -2.55
N GLY A 48 9.20 13.40 -2.37
CA GLY A 48 8.98 12.05 -1.88
C GLY A 48 8.37 11.98 -0.47
N GLN A 49 8.50 13.03 0.35
CA GLN A 49 7.89 13.10 1.67
C GLN A 49 6.34 13.16 1.61
N PHE A 50 5.76 13.38 0.45
CA PHE A 50 4.30 13.25 0.25
C PHE A 50 3.80 11.85 0.59
N ILE A 51 4.54 10.82 0.21
CA ILE A 51 4.22 9.42 0.53
C ILE A 51 4.48 9.15 2.01
N THR A 52 5.59 9.66 2.55
CA THR A 52 5.94 9.53 3.97
C THR A 52 4.86 10.08 4.89
N LEU A 53 4.43 11.34 4.66
CA LEU A 53 3.43 11.99 5.51
C LEU A 53 2.06 11.32 5.40
N TYR A 54 1.70 10.86 4.19
CA TYR A 54 0.48 10.07 4.01
C TYR A 54 0.52 8.77 4.83
N ALA A 55 1.61 8.01 4.74
CA ALA A 55 1.76 6.76 5.49
C ALA A 55 1.76 7.00 7.02
N LEU A 56 2.40 8.06 7.50
CA LEU A 56 2.35 8.47 8.91
C LEU A 56 0.94 8.82 9.36
N GLY A 57 0.18 9.56 8.56
CA GLY A 57 -1.23 9.86 8.83
C GLY A 57 -2.06 8.59 8.95
N SER A 58 -1.84 7.60 8.07
CA SER A 58 -2.51 6.31 8.10
C SER A 58 -2.19 5.52 9.37
N VAL A 59 -0.90 5.45 9.76
CA VAL A 59 -0.46 4.78 11.01
C VAL A 59 -1.12 5.38 12.24
N LEU A 60 -1.05 6.71 12.36
CA LEU A 60 -1.50 7.42 13.55
C LEU A 60 -3.03 7.45 13.70
N SER A 61 -3.78 7.18 12.64
CA SER A 61 -5.25 7.18 12.65
C SER A 61 -5.87 5.80 12.72
N ALA A 62 -5.26 4.78 12.11
CA ALA A 62 -5.87 3.46 11.94
C ALA A 62 -6.36 2.82 13.24
N VAL A 63 -5.55 2.81 14.30
CA VAL A 63 -5.93 2.23 15.59
C VAL A 63 -6.68 3.23 16.47
N PRO A 64 -6.19 4.47 16.71
CA PRO A 64 -6.87 5.41 17.60
C PRO A 64 -8.28 5.77 17.14
N VAL A 65 -8.46 6.11 15.85
CA VAL A 65 -9.78 6.53 15.35
C VAL A 65 -10.78 5.38 15.43
N ILE A 66 -10.41 4.17 15.04
CA ILE A 66 -11.29 3.00 15.15
C ILE A 66 -11.65 2.68 16.62
N SER A 67 -10.69 2.88 17.54
CA SER A 67 -10.92 2.66 18.97
C SER A 67 -11.84 3.73 19.57
N TRP A 68 -11.64 5.00 19.27
CA TRP A 68 -12.48 6.11 19.77
C TRP A 68 -13.89 6.07 19.19
N THR A 69 -14.02 5.64 17.94
CA THR A 69 -15.30 5.54 17.24
C THR A 69 -15.95 4.15 17.36
N ARG A 70 -15.47 3.30 18.29
CA ARG A 70 -15.99 1.93 18.44
C ARG A 70 -17.51 1.84 18.61
N ASN A 71 -18.13 2.87 19.23
CA ASN A 71 -19.57 2.95 19.49
C ASN A 71 -20.33 3.66 18.35
N TRP A 72 -19.65 4.14 17.31
CA TRP A 72 -20.29 4.83 16.18
C TRP A 72 -20.80 3.81 15.16
N ASN A 73 -21.88 4.16 14.47
CA ASN A 73 -22.25 3.47 13.25
C ASN A 73 -21.11 3.53 12.23
N ARG A 74 -20.93 2.47 11.46
CA ARG A 74 -19.76 2.35 10.57
C ARG A 74 -19.89 3.16 9.29
N LYS A 75 -21.13 3.39 8.80
CA LYS A 75 -21.37 4.19 7.58
C LYS A 75 -20.95 5.66 7.73
N PRO A 76 -21.31 6.40 8.79
CA PRO A 76 -20.81 7.76 8.99
C PRO A 76 -19.29 7.87 9.00
N LEU A 77 -18.59 6.90 9.61
CA LEU A 77 -17.13 6.88 9.63
C LEU A 77 -16.53 6.60 8.26
N LEU A 78 -17.13 5.71 7.48
CA LEU A 78 -16.76 5.45 6.08
C LEU A 78 -16.96 6.71 5.21
N LEU A 79 -18.10 7.39 5.37
CA LEU A 79 -18.40 8.65 4.67
C LEU A 79 -17.39 9.74 5.04
N LEU A 80 -17.04 9.87 6.33
CA LEU A 80 -16.03 10.84 6.79
C LEU A 80 -14.66 10.60 6.10
N ALA A 81 -14.24 9.34 6.00
CA ALA A 81 -12.98 8.99 5.37
C ALA A 81 -12.98 9.27 3.86
N VAL A 82 -14.06 8.92 3.14
CA VAL A 82 -14.18 9.19 1.70
C VAL A 82 -14.34 10.69 1.43
N ALA A 83 -15.09 11.43 2.27
CA ALA A 83 -15.16 12.89 2.22
C ALA A 83 -13.79 13.52 2.45
N GLY A 84 -12.98 12.97 3.37
CA GLY A 84 -11.59 13.38 3.56
C GLY A 84 -10.75 13.21 2.28
N PHE A 85 -10.87 12.08 1.58
CA PHE A 85 -10.19 11.93 0.28
C PHE A 85 -10.65 12.98 -0.74
N PHE A 86 -11.94 13.26 -0.82
CA PHE A 86 -12.43 14.34 -1.69
C PHE A 86 -11.79 15.67 -1.34
N VAL A 87 -11.90 16.10 -0.06
CA VAL A 87 -11.41 17.41 0.39
C VAL A 87 -9.90 17.52 0.22
N PHE A 88 -9.12 16.53 0.69
CA PHE A 88 -7.66 16.65 0.69
C PHE A 88 -7.04 16.46 -0.70
N ASN A 89 -7.59 15.65 -1.58
CA ASN A 89 -7.15 15.62 -2.97
C ASN A 89 -7.55 16.89 -3.74
N LEU A 90 -8.76 17.43 -3.49
CA LEU A 90 -9.18 18.72 -4.05
C LEU A 90 -8.25 19.85 -3.57
N THR A 91 -7.94 19.90 -2.29
CA THR A 91 -7.01 20.89 -1.71
C THR A 91 -5.62 20.76 -2.30
N THR A 92 -5.13 19.53 -2.55
CA THR A 92 -3.84 19.28 -3.20
C THR A 92 -3.79 19.92 -4.60
N PHE A 93 -4.88 19.92 -5.35
CA PHE A 93 -4.96 20.58 -6.67
C PHE A 93 -4.72 22.08 -6.62
N PHE A 94 -5.22 22.76 -5.58
CA PHE A 94 -5.13 24.23 -5.48
C PHE A 94 -3.87 24.74 -4.79
N LEU A 95 -3.19 23.92 -4.01
CA LEU A 95 -2.04 24.33 -3.21
C LEU A 95 -0.73 24.22 -4.00
N GLN A 96 0.15 25.22 -3.76
CA GLN A 96 1.52 25.25 -4.25
C GLN A 96 2.56 25.28 -3.11
N SER A 97 2.14 25.56 -1.88
CA SER A 97 3.03 25.58 -0.72
C SER A 97 3.40 24.17 -0.28
N TYR A 98 4.69 23.85 -0.29
CA TYR A 98 5.23 22.56 0.13
C TYR A 98 4.74 22.13 1.53
N TYR A 99 4.86 23.01 2.53
CA TYR A 99 4.48 22.68 3.90
C TYR A 99 2.98 22.43 4.07
N LEU A 100 2.15 23.22 3.40
CA LEU A 100 0.69 23.00 3.41
C LEU A 100 0.33 21.69 2.70
N LEU A 101 1.00 21.38 1.61
CA LEU A 101 0.83 20.09 0.92
C LEU A 101 1.19 18.92 1.82
N LEU A 102 2.26 19.00 2.62
CA LEU A 102 2.61 17.95 3.60
C LEU A 102 1.49 17.74 4.63
N VAL A 103 0.91 18.82 5.16
CA VAL A 103 -0.23 18.72 6.09
C VAL A 103 -1.43 18.05 5.41
N VAL A 104 -1.75 18.45 4.18
CA VAL A 104 -2.86 17.88 3.40
C VAL A 104 -2.61 16.40 3.08
N ARG A 105 -1.37 16.02 2.76
CA ARG A 105 -0.98 14.61 2.54
C ARG A 105 -1.13 13.78 3.81
N PHE A 106 -0.70 14.32 4.96
CA PHE A 106 -0.90 13.67 6.26
C PHE A 106 -2.40 13.45 6.55
N MET A 107 -3.24 14.45 6.33
CA MET A 107 -4.69 14.35 6.54
C MET A 107 -5.37 13.37 5.55
N ALA A 108 -4.90 13.30 4.30
CA ALA A 108 -5.34 12.28 3.37
C ALA A 108 -4.94 10.87 3.86
N GLY A 109 -3.77 10.73 4.46
CA GLY A 109 -3.33 9.51 5.14
C GLY A 109 -4.22 9.14 6.33
N VAL A 110 -4.66 10.11 7.14
CA VAL A 110 -5.65 9.87 8.21
C VAL A 110 -6.92 9.23 7.63
N SER A 111 -7.42 9.74 6.51
CA SER A 111 -8.58 9.16 5.80
C SER A 111 -8.31 7.72 5.35
N ALA A 112 -7.10 7.44 4.86
CA ALA A 112 -6.70 6.08 4.47
C ALA A 112 -6.68 5.12 5.65
N GLY A 113 -6.11 5.52 6.79
CA GLY A 113 -6.08 4.69 8.00
C GLY A 113 -7.49 4.30 8.47
N ILE A 114 -8.46 5.21 8.37
CA ILE A 114 -9.86 4.93 8.66
C ILE A 114 -10.43 3.91 7.66
N ILE A 115 -10.17 4.08 6.35
CA ILE A 115 -10.63 3.14 5.31
C ILE A 115 -10.09 1.74 5.59
N TRP A 116 -8.77 1.59 5.78
CA TRP A 116 -8.17 0.28 6.03
C TRP A 116 -8.68 -0.38 7.30
N GLY A 117 -8.95 0.40 8.35
CA GLY A 117 -9.55 -0.09 9.59
C GLY A 117 -11.00 -0.54 9.43
N LEU A 118 -11.71 -0.07 8.41
CA LEU A 118 -13.13 -0.39 8.19
C LEU A 118 -13.36 -1.48 7.16
N LEU A 119 -12.59 -1.52 6.06
CA LEU A 119 -12.92 -2.29 4.85
C LEU A 119 -13.23 -3.75 5.13
N THR A 120 -12.38 -4.46 5.87
CA THR A 120 -12.56 -5.89 6.16
C THR A 120 -13.82 -6.14 6.98
N GLY A 121 -13.97 -5.44 8.10
CA GLY A 121 -15.12 -5.62 8.99
C GLY A 121 -16.45 -5.21 8.34
N TYR A 122 -16.41 -4.17 7.51
CA TYR A 122 -17.60 -3.72 6.78
C TYR A 122 -18.02 -4.75 5.72
N THR A 123 -17.04 -5.27 4.95
CA THR A 123 -17.26 -6.28 3.90
C THR A 123 -17.90 -7.55 4.47
N ILE A 124 -17.36 -8.07 5.57
CA ILE A 124 -17.87 -9.31 6.20
C ILE A 124 -19.30 -9.12 6.69
N ARG A 125 -19.64 -7.95 7.24
CA ARG A 125 -21.00 -7.68 7.75
C ARG A 125 -22.06 -7.53 6.67
N MET A 126 -21.68 -7.25 5.42
CA MET A 126 -22.62 -7.12 4.31
C MET A 126 -23.08 -8.45 3.73
N VAL A 127 -22.43 -9.56 4.08
CA VAL A 127 -22.68 -10.86 3.45
C VAL A 127 -22.88 -11.95 4.50
N SER A 128 -23.48 -13.07 4.10
CA SER A 128 -23.50 -14.27 4.94
C SER A 128 -22.11 -14.91 5.03
N PRO A 129 -21.78 -15.65 6.10
CA PRO A 129 -20.45 -16.24 6.33
C PRO A 129 -19.91 -17.04 5.14
N GLU A 130 -20.78 -17.73 4.40
CA GLU A 130 -20.43 -18.52 3.21
C GLU A 130 -19.89 -17.69 2.04
N PHE A 131 -20.22 -16.38 1.97
CA PHE A 131 -19.76 -15.47 0.93
C PHE A 131 -18.64 -14.52 1.40
N ALA A 132 -18.21 -14.58 2.65
CA ALA A 132 -17.22 -13.67 3.21
C ALA A 132 -15.91 -13.65 2.42
N GLY A 133 -15.37 -14.82 2.06
CA GLY A 133 -14.16 -14.92 1.26
C GLY A 133 -14.29 -14.30 -0.13
N LYS A 134 -15.42 -14.53 -0.81
CA LYS A 134 -15.68 -13.93 -2.13
C LYS A 134 -15.85 -12.42 -2.05
N ALA A 135 -16.53 -11.91 -1.03
CA ALA A 135 -16.71 -10.48 -0.80
C ALA A 135 -15.38 -9.78 -0.52
N LEU A 136 -14.53 -10.37 0.34
CA LEU A 136 -13.19 -9.85 0.61
C LEU A 136 -12.30 -9.86 -0.64
N ALA A 137 -12.41 -10.89 -1.49
CA ALA A 137 -11.68 -10.93 -2.75
C ALA A 137 -12.12 -9.80 -3.70
N ILE A 138 -13.42 -9.51 -3.81
CA ILE A 138 -13.94 -8.40 -4.61
C ILE A 138 -13.41 -7.05 -4.10
N VAL A 139 -13.49 -6.82 -2.78
CA VAL A 139 -13.02 -5.56 -2.20
C VAL A 139 -11.51 -5.43 -2.30
N GLY A 140 -10.78 -6.52 -2.09
CA GLY A 140 -9.31 -6.54 -2.12
C GLY A 140 -8.71 -6.28 -3.50
N VAL A 141 -9.45 -6.48 -4.61
CA VAL A 141 -8.92 -6.27 -5.97
C VAL A 141 -8.64 -4.79 -6.29
N GLY A 142 -9.22 -3.86 -5.54
CA GLY A 142 -8.98 -2.43 -5.72
C GLY A 142 -7.51 -2.04 -5.59
N GLN A 143 -6.77 -2.61 -4.66
CA GLN A 143 -5.37 -2.33 -4.44
C GLN A 143 -4.46 -2.74 -5.63
N PRO A 144 -4.47 -4.00 -6.11
CA PRO A 144 -3.65 -4.37 -7.26
C PRO A 144 -4.05 -3.63 -8.55
N ILE A 145 -5.33 -3.31 -8.76
CA ILE A 145 -5.75 -2.49 -9.91
C ILE A 145 -5.18 -1.07 -9.80
N ALA A 146 -5.17 -0.46 -8.61
CA ALA A 146 -4.58 0.85 -8.41
C ALA A 146 -3.09 0.86 -8.78
N LEU A 147 -2.33 -0.11 -8.31
CA LEU A 147 -0.89 -0.18 -8.55
C LEU A 147 -0.54 -0.56 -10.00
N SER A 148 -1.30 -1.48 -10.61
CA SER A 148 -0.95 -2.03 -11.93
C SER A 148 -1.47 -1.20 -13.10
N LEU A 149 -2.62 -0.55 -12.94
CA LEU A 149 -3.27 0.24 -14.00
C LEU A 149 -3.46 1.70 -13.59
N GLY A 150 -3.86 1.94 -12.34
CA GLY A 150 -4.18 3.28 -11.85
C GLY A 150 -2.95 4.19 -11.86
N VAL A 151 -1.85 3.78 -11.25
CA VAL A 151 -0.63 4.59 -11.16
C VAL A 151 -0.02 4.83 -12.56
N PRO A 152 0.20 3.83 -13.43
CA PRO A 152 0.72 4.07 -14.78
C PRO A 152 -0.15 5.03 -15.59
N LEU A 153 -1.47 4.81 -15.61
CA LEU A 153 -2.40 5.68 -16.31
C LEU A 153 -2.37 7.12 -15.79
N ALA A 154 -2.39 7.27 -14.47
CA ALA A 154 -2.34 8.59 -13.83
C ALA A 154 -0.98 9.29 -14.03
N THR A 155 0.12 8.54 -14.09
CA THR A 155 1.45 9.06 -14.41
C THR A 155 1.50 9.57 -15.86
N TRP A 156 0.99 8.80 -16.80
CA TRP A 156 0.89 9.20 -18.20
C TRP A 156 0.02 10.46 -18.36
N LEU A 157 -1.18 10.47 -17.79
CA LEU A 157 -2.07 11.64 -17.82
C LEU A 157 -1.43 12.86 -17.15
N GLY A 158 -0.76 12.67 -16.00
CA GLY A 158 -0.10 13.76 -15.28
C GLY A 158 1.03 14.41 -16.06
N GLY A 159 1.70 13.66 -16.95
CA GLY A 159 2.66 14.18 -17.90
C GLY A 159 2.05 15.07 -19.00
N THR A 160 0.75 14.91 -19.27
CA THR A 160 0.04 15.66 -20.34
C THR A 160 -0.81 16.83 -19.81
N ILE A 161 -1.54 16.61 -18.71
CA ILE A 161 -2.50 17.60 -18.18
C ILE A 161 -2.05 18.22 -16.83
N GLY A 162 -0.83 17.88 -16.38
CA GLY A 162 -0.24 18.36 -15.14
C GLY A 162 -0.56 17.48 -13.93
N TRP A 163 0.43 17.34 -13.04
CA TRP A 163 0.35 16.48 -11.86
C TRP A 163 -0.79 16.83 -10.91
N ALA A 164 -1.05 18.13 -10.68
CA ALA A 164 -2.10 18.59 -9.80
C ALA A 164 -3.50 18.20 -10.29
N THR A 165 -3.73 18.22 -11.63
CA THR A 165 -5.02 17.84 -12.23
C THR A 165 -5.38 16.38 -11.94
N ILE A 166 -4.40 15.50 -11.74
CA ILE A 166 -4.66 14.11 -11.38
C ILE A 166 -5.29 14.03 -9.98
N PHE A 167 -4.83 14.84 -9.03
CA PHE A 167 -5.47 14.91 -7.71
C PHE A 167 -6.90 15.43 -7.77
N LEU A 168 -7.20 16.37 -8.69
CA LEU A 168 -8.59 16.78 -8.97
C LEU A 168 -9.43 15.61 -9.49
N ILE A 169 -8.92 14.81 -10.43
CA ILE A 169 -9.62 13.63 -10.94
C ILE A 169 -9.92 12.64 -9.81
N ILE A 170 -8.95 12.38 -8.92
CA ILE A 170 -9.12 11.51 -7.75
C ILE A 170 -10.15 12.11 -6.79
N ALA A 171 -10.14 13.42 -6.59
CA ALA A 171 -11.15 14.10 -5.77
C ALA A 171 -12.55 13.91 -6.36
N MET A 172 -12.74 14.08 -7.67
CA MET A 172 -14.04 13.87 -8.32
C MET A 172 -14.50 12.42 -8.22
N LEU A 173 -13.57 11.45 -8.38
CA LEU A 173 -13.87 10.04 -8.15
C LEU A 173 -14.30 9.79 -6.70
N SER A 174 -13.62 10.42 -5.73
CA SER A 174 -13.99 10.33 -4.30
C SER A 174 -15.39 10.89 -4.04
N LEU A 175 -15.75 12.00 -4.69
CA LEU A 175 -17.09 12.59 -4.60
C LEU A 175 -18.17 11.64 -5.16
N ILE A 176 -17.91 11.01 -6.29
CA ILE A 176 -18.82 10.01 -6.90
C ILE A 176 -19.00 8.83 -5.92
N VAL A 177 -17.92 8.31 -5.34
CA VAL A 177 -17.97 7.21 -4.38
C VAL A 177 -18.69 7.62 -3.10
N LEU A 178 -18.54 8.87 -2.65
CA LEU A 178 -19.24 9.42 -1.49
C LEU A 178 -20.76 9.33 -1.68
N PHE A 179 -21.29 9.81 -2.81
CA PHE A 179 -22.70 9.67 -3.14
C PHE A 179 -23.11 8.20 -3.30
N TRP A 180 -22.27 7.39 -3.93
CA TRP A 180 -22.53 5.95 -4.05
C TRP A 180 -22.73 5.29 -2.68
N ILE A 181 -21.85 5.58 -1.71
CA ILE A 181 -21.96 5.05 -0.35
C ILE A 181 -23.23 5.57 0.34
N ILE A 182 -23.57 6.87 0.20
CA ILE A 182 -24.76 7.45 0.82
C ILE A 182 -26.01 6.67 0.41
N PHE A 183 -26.17 6.37 -0.87
CA PHE A 183 -27.41 5.80 -1.39
C PHE A 183 -27.46 4.27 -1.40
N LEU A 184 -26.31 3.59 -1.56
CA LEU A 184 -26.28 2.17 -1.90
C LEU A 184 -25.56 1.27 -0.90
N VAL A 185 -24.84 1.82 0.09
CA VAL A 185 -24.16 1.02 1.11
C VAL A 185 -24.97 1.03 2.39
N PRO A 186 -25.30 -0.15 2.97
CA PRO A 186 -26.09 -0.23 4.20
C PRO A 186 -25.28 0.26 5.41
N ASP A 187 -25.98 0.72 6.46
CA ASP A 187 -25.34 1.06 7.74
C ASP A 187 -25.36 -0.14 8.69
N PHE A 188 -24.36 -0.22 9.55
CA PHE A 188 -24.24 -1.25 10.57
C PHE A 188 -23.90 -0.65 11.92
N SER A 189 -24.69 -1.00 12.94
CA SER A 189 -24.35 -0.77 14.33
C SER A 189 -23.21 -1.71 14.76
N VAL A 190 -22.40 -1.26 15.69
CA VAL A 190 -21.31 -2.08 16.24
C VAL A 190 -21.86 -2.96 17.36
N GLU A 191 -21.76 -4.27 17.21
CA GLU A 191 -21.89 -5.18 18.34
C GLU A 191 -20.62 -5.08 19.21
N GLN A 192 -20.79 -4.75 20.49
CA GLN A 192 -19.69 -4.75 21.46
C GLN A 192 -19.19 -6.19 21.64
N LYS A 193 -18.03 -6.52 21.07
CA LYS A 193 -17.30 -7.72 21.50
C LYS A 193 -16.70 -7.45 22.89
N THR A 194 -17.24 -8.11 23.89
CA THR A 194 -16.68 -8.24 25.22
C THR A 194 -15.47 -9.17 25.16
N GLU A 195 -14.35 -8.72 25.69
CA GLU A 195 -13.05 -9.39 25.84
C GLU A 195 -12.16 -9.44 24.58
N SER A 196 -11.17 -8.57 24.58
CA SER A 196 -10.02 -8.65 23.66
C SER A 196 -8.79 -9.15 24.43
N THR A 197 -8.09 -10.11 23.87
CA THR A 197 -6.75 -10.50 24.35
C THR A 197 -5.86 -9.25 24.45
N PRO A 198 -5.07 -9.08 25.52
CA PRO A 198 -4.21 -7.90 25.63
C PRO A 198 -3.24 -7.79 24.45
N PHE A 199 -3.17 -6.62 23.81
CA PHE A 199 -2.27 -6.31 22.71
C PHE A 199 -0.82 -6.77 22.98
N LYS A 200 -0.33 -6.55 24.21
CA LYS A 200 1.01 -6.94 24.65
C LYS A 200 1.26 -8.45 24.53
N ALA A 201 0.25 -9.29 24.79
CA ALA A 201 0.40 -10.74 24.71
C ALA A 201 0.61 -11.20 23.26
N VAL A 202 -0.13 -10.63 22.31
CA VAL A 202 -0.01 -10.93 20.87
C VAL A 202 1.34 -10.41 20.34
N PHE A 203 1.71 -9.17 20.68
CA PHE A 203 2.98 -8.57 20.25
C PHE A 203 4.21 -9.29 20.82
N SER A 204 4.13 -9.87 22.03
CA SER A 204 5.23 -10.61 22.66
C SER A 204 5.48 -12.00 22.03
N ASN A 205 4.60 -12.47 21.14
CA ASN A 205 4.80 -13.75 20.47
C ASN A 205 5.98 -13.67 19.47
N LYS A 206 7.06 -14.43 19.76
CA LYS A 206 8.29 -14.41 18.93
C LYS A 206 8.07 -14.80 17.47
N LYS A 207 7.07 -15.64 17.16
CA LYS A 207 6.73 -16.00 15.78
C LYS A 207 6.06 -14.81 15.06
N ILE A 208 5.15 -14.10 15.73
CA ILE A 208 4.54 -12.87 15.20
C ILE A 208 5.61 -11.80 15.01
N GLN A 209 6.47 -11.55 16.00
CA GLN A 209 7.55 -10.56 15.88
C GLN A 209 8.41 -10.81 14.65
N ARG A 210 8.78 -12.06 14.36
CA ARG A 210 9.58 -12.40 13.17
C ARG A 210 8.86 -12.06 11.87
N ILE A 211 7.55 -12.35 11.77
CA ILE A 211 6.76 -11.99 10.59
C ILE A 211 6.72 -10.47 10.45
N LEU A 212 6.55 -9.74 11.55
CA LEU A 212 6.56 -8.28 11.55
C LEU A 212 7.92 -7.69 11.14
N PHE A 213 9.03 -8.31 11.54
CA PHE A 213 10.38 -7.91 11.08
C PHE A 213 10.58 -8.19 9.59
N ILE A 214 10.15 -9.35 9.08
CA ILE A 214 10.17 -9.64 7.65
C ILE A 214 9.34 -8.60 6.90
N THR A 215 8.15 -8.29 7.38
CA THR A 215 7.27 -7.25 6.82
C THR A 215 7.98 -5.90 6.81
N LEU A 216 8.51 -5.47 7.96
CA LEU A 216 9.19 -4.19 8.10
C LEU A 216 10.28 -4.01 7.04
N PHE A 217 11.24 -4.94 6.97
CA PHE A 217 12.38 -4.79 6.07
C PHE A 217 12.00 -4.96 4.60
N TRP A 218 11.09 -5.87 4.27
CA TRP A 218 10.67 -6.08 2.87
C TRP A 218 9.87 -4.89 2.33
N ILE A 219 8.89 -4.42 3.10
CA ILE A 219 8.05 -3.29 2.69
C ILE A 219 8.87 -1.99 2.66
N LEU A 220 9.81 -1.81 3.61
CA LEU A 220 10.72 -0.68 3.64
C LEU A 220 11.63 -0.68 2.41
N ALA A 221 12.23 -1.84 2.05
CA ALA A 221 13.04 -2.00 0.85
C ALA A 221 12.27 -1.68 -0.43
N HIS A 222 11.02 -2.18 -0.53
CA HIS A 222 10.16 -1.87 -1.65
C HIS A 222 9.86 -0.38 -1.77
N ASN A 223 9.43 0.26 -0.67
CA ASN A 223 9.03 1.67 -0.71
C ASN A 223 10.21 2.60 -0.90
N LEU A 224 11.40 2.23 -0.45
CA LEU A 224 12.63 2.94 -0.75
C LEU A 224 12.87 3.01 -2.26
N LEU A 225 12.67 1.92 -3.01
CA LEU A 225 12.77 1.90 -4.47
C LEU A 225 11.57 2.56 -5.14
N TYR A 226 10.35 2.23 -4.70
CA TYR A 226 9.12 2.65 -5.39
C TYR A 226 8.91 4.16 -5.31
N THR A 227 9.14 4.75 -4.14
CA THR A 227 9.00 6.21 -3.94
C THR A 227 9.92 7.00 -4.86
N TYR A 228 11.14 6.50 -5.08
CA TYR A 228 12.16 7.19 -5.86
C TYR A 228 12.49 6.48 -7.19
N ILE A 229 11.53 5.76 -7.74
CA ILE A 229 11.70 5.10 -9.05
C ILE A 229 11.92 6.12 -10.19
N ALA A 230 11.23 7.27 -10.14
CA ALA A 230 11.38 8.30 -11.16
C ALA A 230 12.78 8.92 -11.15
N PRO A 231 13.38 9.39 -10.04
CA PRO A 231 14.78 9.77 -9.95
C PRO A 231 15.75 8.71 -10.47
N TYR A 232 15.51 7.44 -10.10
CA TYR A 232 16.34 6.34 -10.61
C TYR A 232 16.27 6.22 -12.14
N LEU A 233 15.07 6.30 -12.73
CA LEU A 233 14.87 6.24 -14.16
C LEU A 233 15.44 7.48 -14.88
N THR A 234 15.38 8.65 -14.24
CA THR A 234 16.04 9.87 -14.75
C THR A 234 17.55 9.68 -14.87
N ALA A 235 18.19 9.14 -13.84
CA ALA A 235 19.62 8.84 -13.85
C ALA A 235 20.05 7.75 -14.86
N LYS A 236 19.08 7.05 -15.46
CA LYS A 236 19.28 6.00 -16.49
C LYS A 236 18.74 6.39 -17.87
N ASP A 237 18.35 7.65 -18.07
CA ASP A 237 17.74 8.17 -19.32
C ASP A 237 16.44 7.43 -19.73
N LEU A 238 15.70 6.89 -18.75
CA LEU A 238 14.48 6.11 -18.96
C LEU A 238 13.22 6.82 -18.46
N VAL A 239 13.31 8.01 -17.89
CA VAL A 239 12.18 8.72 -17.27
C VAL A 239 11.03 8.99 -18.25
N ASN A 240 11.32 9.21 -19.52
CA ASN A 240 10.32 9.42 -20.58
C ASN A 240 9.44 8.17 -20.85
N LYS A 241 9.76 7.03 -20.24
CA LYS A 241 9.03 5.77 -20.34
C LYS A 241 8.49 5.30 -18.98
N ILE A 242 8.44 6.19 -18.00
CA ILE A 242 8.09 5.84 -16.61
C ILE A 242 6.71 5.20 -16.51
N ASP A 243 5.72 5.67 -17.25
CA ASP A 243 4.38 5.12 -17.33
C ASP A 243 4.38 3.66 -17.82
N TRP A 244 5.10 3.36 -18.90
CA TRP A 244 5.29 1.99 -19.42
C TRP A 244 6.07 1.10 -18.45
N ILE A 245 7.06 1.65 -17.77
CA ILE A 245 7.88 0.91 -16.79
C ILE A 245 7.04 0.59 -15.54
N LEU A 246 6.21 1.51 -15.08
CA LEU A 246 5.27 1.26 -13.98
C LEU A 246 4.16 0.28 -14.39
N LEU A 247 3.72 0.32 -15.66
CA LEU A 247 2.80 -0.68 -16.20
C LEU A 247 3.46 -2.08 -16.23
N LEU A 248 4.72 -2.18 -16.67
CA LEU A 248 5.49 -3.42 -16.64
C LEU A 248 5.55 -3.98 -15.21
N PHE A 249 5.94 -3.15 -14.24
CA PHE A 249 5.93 -3.51 -12.82
C PHE A 249 4.55 -4.02 -12.37
N GLY A 250 3.48 -3.31 -12.73
CA GLY A 250 2.10 -3.67 -12.37
C GLY A 250 1.65 -5.00 -12.96
N VAL A 251 1.93 -5.25 -14.25
CA VAL A 251 1.60 -6.51 -14.92
C VAL A 251 2.31 -7.69 -14.25
N PHE A 252 3.61 -7.56 -13.99
CA PHE A 252 4.36 -8.61 -13.29
C PHE A 252 3.91 -8.76 -11.83
N SER A 253 3.47 -7.69 -11.18
CA SER A 253 2.88 -7.76 -9.83
C SER A 253 1.59 -8.60 -9.82
N ILE A 254 0.69 -8.42 -10.81
CA ILE A 254 -0.51 -9.25 -10.95
C ILE A 254 -0.13 -10.72 -11.17
N LEU A 255 0.86 -11.00 -12.03
CA LEU A 255 1.37 -12.36 -12.23
C LEU A 255 1.91 -12.95 -10.92
N GLY A 256 2.63 -12.17 -10.14
CA GLY A 256 3.14 -12.56 -8.82
C GLY A 256 2.01 -12.90 -7.84
N ILE A 257 0.98 -12.06 -7.77
CA ILE A 257 -0.23 -12.32 -6.96
C ILE A 257 -0.88 -13.63 -7.36
N TRP A 258 -1.13 -13.80 -8.66
CA TRP A 258 -1.81 -14.98 -9.20
C TRP A 258 -1.05 -16.28 -8.92
N LEU A 259 0.25 -16.32 -9.25
CA LEU A 259 1.07 -17.51 -9.02
C LEU A 259 1.26 -17.79 -7.51
N THR A 260 1.41 -16.76 -6.70
CA THR A 260 1.43 -16.90 -5.24
C THR A 260 0.14 -17.55 -4.75
N GLY A 261 -1.02 -17.06 -5.22
CA GLY A 261 -2.34 -17.60 -4.84
C GLY A 261 -2.51 -19.09 -5.15
N LEU A 262 -1.92 -19.59 -6.26
CA LEU A 262 -2.01 -21.02 -6.63
C LEU A 262 -1.27 -21.95 -5.66
N TRP A 263 -0.19 -21.48 -5.04
CA TRP A 263 0.72 -22.35 -4.26
C TRP A 263 0.86 -21.98 -2.77
N ILE A 264 0.24 -20.88 -2.33
CA ILE A 264 0.40 -20.34 -0.98
C ILE A 264 0.05 -21.33 0.12
N ASP A 265 -1.03 -22.11 -0.05
CA ASP A 265 -1.49 -23.03 0.98
C ASP A 265 -0.52 -24.20 1.23
N LYS A 266 0.20 -24.64 0.19
CA LYS A 266 1.12 -25.77 0.28
C LYS A 266 2.58 -25.36 0.52
N HIS A 267 2.97 -24.16 0.09
CA HIS A 267 4.38 -23.78 -0.01
C HIS A 267 4.71 -22.40 0.56
N LEU A 268 3.88 -21.88 1.50
CA LEU A 268 3.98 -20.54 2.06
C LEU A 268 5.42 -20.10 2.38
N GLN A 269 6.14 -20.88 3.20
CA GLN A 269 7.51 -20.53 3.63
C GLN A 269 8.52 -20.53 2.48
N LYS A 270 8.37 -21.46 1.52
CA LYS A 270 9.24 -21.49 0.34
C LYS A 270 8.98 -20.27 -0.56
N LEU A 271 7.71 -19.88 -0.72
CA LEU A 271 7.33 -18.70 -1.51
C LEU A 271 7.87 -17.41 -0.89
N VAL A 272 7.84 -17.27 0.43
CA VAL A 272 8.44 -16.11 1.12
C VAL A 272 9.94 -16.03 0.80
N LEU A 273 10.67 -17.12 0.92
CA LEU A 273 12.13 -17.15 0.65
C LEU A 273 12.44 -16.89 -0.82
N ILE A 274 11.69 -17.51 -1.75
CA ILE A 274 11.89 -17.32 -3.19
C ILE A 274 11.62 -15.84 -3.58
N ASN A 275 10.51 -15.29 -3.13
CA ASN A 275 10.17 -13.90 -3.49
C ASN A 275 11.15 -12.88 -2.89
N LEU A 276 11.63 -13.09 -1.65
CA LEU A 276 12.68 -12.25 -1.06
C LEU A 276 14.00 -12.37 -1.83
N GLY A 277 14.40 -13.59 -2.23
CA GLY A 277 15.58 -13.81 -3.04
C GLY A 277 15.48 -13.16 -4.42
N LEU A 278 14.32 -13.30 -5.08
CA LEU A 278 14.04 -12.64 -6.36
C LEU A 278 14.06 -11.11 -6.24
N PHE A 279 13.51 -10.55 -5.15
CA PHE A 279 13.55 -9.12 -4.89
C PHE A 279 14.99 -8.62 -4.73
N ALA A 280 15.82 -9.31 -3.94
CA ALA A 280 17.23 -8.96 -3.79
C ALA A 280 17.98 -9.04 -5.12
N PHE A 281 17.74 -10.11 -5.90
CA PHE A 281 18.35 -10.28 -7.22
C PHE A 281 17.88 -9.23 -8.24
N ALA A 282 16.61 -8.81 -8.19
CA ALA A 282 16.09 -7.70 -8.98
C ALA A 282 16.86 -6.41 -8.71
N GLY A 283 17.15 -6.09 -7.44
CA GLY A 283 17.99 -4.95 -7.07
C GLY A 283 19.41 -5.07 -7.63
N VAL A 284 20.01 -6.26 -7.61
CA VAL A 284 21.32 -6.52 -8.22
C VAL A 284 21.30 -6.27 -9.73
N LEU A 285 20.26 -6.75 -10.43
CA LEU A 285 20.09 -6.47 -11.88
C LEU A 285 19.96 -4.97 -12.16
N MET A 286 19.16 -4.26 -11.37
CA MET A 286 19.00 -2.81 -11.48
C MET A 286 20.31 -2.06 -11.21
N TRP A 287 21.14 -2.54 -10.29
CA TRP A 287 22.46 -1.98 -10.02
C TRP A 287 23.42 -2.17 -11.19
N PHE A 288 23.58 -3.42 -11.67
CA PHE A 288 24.51 -3.75 -12.75
C PHE A 288 23.99 -3.38 -14.14
N GLY A 289 22.69 -3.08 -14.28
CA GLY A 289 22.07 -2.69 -15.55
C GLY A 289 22.64 -1.44 -16.20
N ASN A 290 23.30 -0.61 -15.41
CA ASN A 290 24.06 0.63 -15.72
C ASN A 290 23.64 1.35 -17.03
N SER A 291 24.09 0.91 -18.19
CA SER A 291 23.71 1.46 -19.52
C SER A 291 22.83 0.50 -20.34
N ASN A 292 22.45 -0.67 -19.79
CA ASN A 292 21.64 -1.63 -20.50
C ASN A 292 20.19 -1.59 -20.00
N SER A 293 19.33 -0.88 -20.74
CA SER A 293 17.90 -0.73 -20.42
C SER A 293 17.19 -2.08 -20.27
N ILE A 294 17.58 -3.12 -21.03
CA ILE A 294 16.94 -4.44 -20.97
C ILE A 294 17.18 -5.07 -19.59
N VAL A 295 18.41 -4.99 -19.06
CA VAL A 295 18.74 -5.54 -17.73
C VAL A 295 17.98 -4.80 -16.64
N ILE A 296 17.82 -3.47 -16.73
CA ILE A 296 17.03 -2.65 -15.82
C ILE A 296 15.57 -3.08 -15.87
N LEU A 297 14.99 -3.22 -17.07
CA LEU A 297 13.59 -3.64 -17.24
C LEU A 297 13.35 -5.06 -16.71
N MET A 298 14.27 -5.99 -16.91
CA MET A 298 14.22 -7.32 -16.31
C MET A 298 14.25 -7.25 -14.78
N GLY A 299 15.08 -6.40 -14.18
CA GLY A 299 15.12 -6.15 -12.76
C GLY A 299 13.78 -5.63 -12.25
N ILE A 300 13.18 -4.64 -12.92
CA ILE A 300 11.88 -4.05 -12.55
C ILE A 300 10.73 -5.07 -12.69
N ALA A 301 10.72 -5.85 -13.77
CA ALA A 301 9.73 -6.92 -13.95
C ALA A 301 9.83 -7.98 -12.83
N MET A 302 11.04 -8.40 -12.50
CA MET A 302 11.30 -9.35 -11.42
C MET A 302 10.93 -8.76 -10.05
N TRP A 303 11.21 -7.48 -9.81
CA TRP A 303 10.77 -6.76 -8.62
C TRP A 303 9.24 -6.74 -8.52
N GLY A 304 8.53 -6.37 -9.60
CA GLY A 304 7.06 -6.40 -9.65
C GLY A 304 6.52 -7.79 -9.30
N TYR A 305 7.03 -8.83 -9.95
CA TYR A 305 6.65 -10.21 -9.70
C TYR A 305 6.85 -10.62 -8.23
N SER A 306 8.01 -10.37 -7.68
CA SER A 306 8.37 -10.78 -6.32
C SER A 306 7.56 -10.04 -5.25
N PHE A 307 7.28 -8.75 -5.48
CA PHE A 307 6.55 -7.92 -4.52
C PHE A 307 5.04 -8.11 -4.59
N GLY A 308 4.47 -8.42 -5.77
CA GLY A 308 3.02 -8.59 -5.93
C GLY A 308 2.40 -9.58 -4.95
N GLY A 309 3.06 -10.71 -4.71
CA GLY A 309 2.62 -11.72 -3.75
C GLY A 309 2.95 -11.39 -2.28
N ALA A 310 3.85 -10.43 -2.01
CA ALA A 310 4.39 -10.20 -0.67
C ALA A 310 3.33 -9.92 0.41
N PRO A 311 2.37 -8.98 0.22
CA PRO A 311 1.36 -8.71 1.23
C PRO A 311 0.50 -9.93 1.57
N ILE A 312 0.14 -10.73 0.56
CA ILE A 312 -0.70 -11.94 0.73
C ILE A 312 0.06 -13.01 1.51
N LEU A 313 1.33 -13.23 1.17
CA LEU A 313 2.20 -14.18 1.87
C LEU A 313 2.35 -13.81 3.35
N LEU A 314 2.65 -12.55 3.63
CA LEU A 314 2.87 -12.05 4.99
C LEU A 314 1.60 -12.07 5.83
N GLN A 315 0.45 -11.69 5.26
CA GLN A 315 -0.85 -11.73 5.95
C GLN A 315 -1.30 -13.16 6.23
N LYS A 316 -1.13 -14.08 5.28
CA LYS A 316 -1.43 -15.51 5.47
C LYS A 316 -0.57 -16.11 6.57
N ASP A 317 0.74 -15.85 6.54
CA ASP A 317 1.68 -16.32 7.55
C ASP A 317 1.34 -15.79 8.95
N LEU A 318 0.94 -14.53 9.04
CA LEU A 318 0.49 -13.92 10.28
C LEU A 318 -0.80 -14.58 10.80
N ALA A 319 -1.78 -14.80 9.92
CA ALA A 319 -3.05 -15.40 10.29
C ALA A 319 -2.87 -16.83 10.80
N ASP A 320 -2.02 -17.64 10.14
CA ASP A 320 -1.72 -19.02 10.53
C ASP A 320 -1.06 -19.10 11.93
N VAL A 321 -0.27 -18.09 12.30
CA VAL A 321 0.39 -18.00 13.61
C VAL A 321 -0.52 -17.41 14.69
N ALA A 322 -1.29 -16.38 14.35
CA ALA A 322 -2.11 -15.63 15.30
C ALA A 322 -3.39 -16.38 15.71
N LYS A 323 -3.93 -17.24 14.83
CA LYS A 323 -5.16 -18.03 15.08
C LYS A 323 -6.32 -17.16 15.58
N GLU A 324 -6.79 -17.40 16.82
CA GLU A 324 -7.91 -16.66 17.44
C GLU A 324 -7.61 -15.16 17.63
N ASN A 325 -6.33 -14.78 17.68
CA ASN A 325 -5.89 -13.38 17.84
C ASN A 325 -5.61 -12.67 16.52
N VAL A 326 -6.13 -13.18 15.39
CA VAL A 326 -5.83 -12.67 14.05
C VAL A 326 -6.20 -11.19 13.89
N ASP A 327 -7.29 -10.73 14.46
CA ASP A 327 -7.73 -9.32 14.35
C ASP A 327 -6.71 -8.35 14.97
N ILE A 328 -6.19 -8.70 16.17
CA ILE A 328 -5.18 -7.89 16.85
C ILE A 328 -3.83 -7.96 16.09
N ALA A 329 -3.43 -9.17 15.68
CA ALA A 329 -2.20 -9.35 14.92
C ALA A 329 -2.25 -8.58 13.60
N GLN A 330 -3.39 -8.56 12.91
CA GLN A 330 -3.59 -7.81 11.66
C GLN A 330 -3.51 -6.30 11.88
N SER A 331 -4.03 -5.77 12.99
CA SER A 331 -3.90 -4.34 13.29
C SER A 331 -2.44 -3.94 13.53
N ILE A 332 -1.66 -4.80 14.22
CA ILE A 332 -0.21 -4.60 14.39
C ILE A 332 0.51 -4.65 13.04
N PHE A 333 0.14 -5.63 12.20
CA PHE A 333 0.71 -5.79 10.86
C PHE A 333 0.51 -4.54 9.99
N VAL A 334 -0.71 -4.01 9.93
CA VAL A 334 -1.03 -2.79 9.18
C VAL A 334 -0.22 -1.60 9.69
N THR A 335 -0.06 -1.48 11.02
CA THR A 335 0.78 -0.45 11.62
C THR A 335 2.24 -0.57 11.19
N VAL A 336 2.82 -1.78 11.28
CA VAL A 336 4.22 -2.03 10.86
C VAL A 336 4.39 -1.84 9.35
N PHE A 337 3.41 -2.26 8.55
CA PHE A 337 3.41 -2.07 7.09
C PHE A 337 3.49 -0.58 6.73
N ASN A 338 2.60 0.24 7.28
CA ASN A 338 2.59 1.68 7.00
C ASN A 338 3.82 2.42 7.60
N LEU A 339 4.35 1.98 8.75
CA LEU A 339 5.64 2.47 9.26
C LEU A 339 6.79 2.15 8.30
N ALA A 340 6.77 0.98 7.68
CA ALA A 340 7.77 0.61 6.67
C ALA A 340 7.63 1.47 5.40
N VAL A 341 6.40 1.79 4.97
CA VAL A 341 6.14 2.72 3.86
C VAL A 341 6.73 4.10 4.18
N ALA A 342 6.38 4.66 5.35
CA ALA A 342 6.91 5.95 5.80
C ALA A 342 8.43 5.93 5.92
N GLY A 343 8.98 4.87 6.53
CA GLY A 343 10.43 4.67 6.68
C GLY A 343 11.16 4.58 5.34
N GLY A 344 10.55 3.93 4.34
CA GLY A 344 11.08 3.83 2.97
C GLY A 344 11.19 5.20 2.30
N GLY A 345 10.16 6.04 2.44
CA GLY A 345 10.18 7.41 1.94
C GLY A 345 11.22 8.29 2.63
N LEU A 346 11.30 8.22 3.98
CA LEU A 346 12.29 8.99 4.76
C LEU A 346 13.72 8.55 4.44
N LEU A 347 14.01 7.25 4.55
CA LEU A 347 15.34 6.71 4.31
C LEU A 347 15.77 6.93 2.86
N GLY A 348 14.85 6.70 1.91
CA GLY A 348 15.12 6.92 0.50
C GLY A 348 15.39 8.37 0.18
N GLY A 349 14.63 9.32 0.76
CA GLY A 349 14.89 10.75 0.62
C GLY A 349 16.27 11.16 1.16
N ALA A 350 16.62 10.67 2.34
CA ALA A 350 17.94 10.92 2.92
C ALA A 350 19.08 10.33 2.06
N LEU A 351 18.92 9.10 1.58
CA LEU A 351 19.92 8.48 0.69
C LEU A 351 20.07 9.24 -0.63
N LEU A 352 18.93 9.67 -1.22
CA LEU A 352 18.94 10.43 -2.46
C LEU A 352 19.64 11.79 -2.30
N GLU A 353 19.31 12.51 -1.22
CA GLU A 353 19.83 13.87 -0.96
C GLU A 353 21.31 13.86 -0.59
N TYR A 354 21.75 12.95 0.29
CA TYR A 354 23.10 12.98 0.87
C TYR A 354 24.08 12.00 0.25
N SER A 355 23.62 10.93 -0.38
CA SER A 355 24.48 9.85 -0.86
C SER A 355 24.36 9.61 -2.36
N GLY A 356 23.23 9.96 -2.96
CA GLY A 356 22.94 9.79 -4.38
C GLY A 356 22.15 8.54 -4.71
N ILE A 357 21.65 8.51 -5.96
CA ILE A 357 20.68 7.54 -6.46
C ILE A 357 21.11 6.06 -6.34
N SER A 358 22.39 5.80 -6.48
CA SER A 358 22.94 4.44 -6.44
C SER A 358 22.74 3.79 -5.07
N TYR A 359 22.78 4.57 -3.98
CA TYR A 359 22.62 4.06 -2.63
C TYR A 359 21.18 3.62 -2.32
N LEU A 360 20.18 4.08 -3.09
CA LEU A 360 18.80 3.58 -2.99
C LEU A 360 18.75 2.08 -3.28
N ILE A 361 19.41 1.65 -4.35
CA ILE A 361 19.42 0.23 -4.75
C ILE A 361 20.20 -0.61 -3.74
N ILE A 362 21.37 -0.14 -3.30
CA ILE A 362 22.16 -0.81 -2.27
C ILE A 362 21.33 -0.97 -0.99
N GLY A 363 20.70 0.12 -0.54
CA GLY A 363 19.83 0.10 0.64
C GLY A 363 18.70 -0.92 0.52
N ALA A 364 18.01 -0.98 -0.62
CA ALA A 364 16.95 -1.93 -0.86
C ALA A 364 17.44 -3.38 -0.88
N VAL A 365 18.60 -3.64 -1.50
CA VAL A 365 19.22 -4.98 -1.50
C VAL A 365 19.61 -5.39 -0.08
N LEU A 366 20.25 -4.52 0.69
CA LEU A 366 20.64 -4.81 2.08
C LEU A 366 19.43 -5.09 2.97
N LEU A 367 18.38 -4.29 2.88
CA LEU A 367 17.14 -4.49 3.64
C LEU A 367 16.44 -5.79 3.23
N SER A 368 16.42 -6.14 1.94
CA SER A 368 15.83 -7.40 1.49
C SER A 368 16.65 -8.61 1.95
N LEU A 369 17.97 -8.52 1.99
CA LEU A 369 18.86 -9.57 2.54
C LEU A 369 18.68 -9.70 4.06
N LEU A 370 18.47 -8.60 4.80
CA LEU A 370 18.11 -8.64 6.22
C LEU A 370 16.78 -9.36 6.42
N SER A 371 15.76 -9.02 5.63
CA SER A 371 14.46 -9.72 5.65
C SER A 371 14.63 -11.21 5.35
N LEU A 372 15.41 -11.57 4.34
CA LEU A 372 15.70 -12.95 3.96
C LEU A 372 16.42 -13.71 5.09
N SER A 373 17.40 -13.11 5.75
CA SER A 373 18.12 -13.72 6.88
C SER A 373 17.19 -14.08 8.04
N VAL A 374 16.24 -13.18 8.36
CA VAL A 374 15.21 -13.45 9.39
C VAL A 374 14.28 -14.59 8.96
N ALA A 375 13.91 -14.63 7.66
CA ALA A 375 13.04 -15.67 7.11
C ALA A 375 13.70 -17.06 7.10
N VAL A 376 14.99 -17.16 6.73
CA VAL A 376 15.78 -18.42 6.73
C VAL A 376 15.94 -18.95 8.15
N ASN A 377 16.30 -18.11 9.11
CA ASN A 377 16.49 -18.52 10.51
C ASN A 377 15.18 -19.02 11.16
N ARG A 378 14.03 -18.72 10.60
CA ARG A 378 12.73 -19.25 11.01
C ARG A 378 12.59 -20.72 10.59
N LYS A 379 13.01 -21.09 9.36
CA LYS A 379 12.90 -22.44 8.81
C LYS A 379 13.72 -23.46 9.62
N ASN A 380 14.86 -23.05 10.13
CA ASN A 380 15.79 -23.94 10.87
C ASN A 380 15.36 -24.25 12.31
N ARG A 381 14.22 -23.70 12.80
CA ARG A 381 13.72 -23.88 14.18
C ARG A 381 12.29 -24.43 14.26
N ILE A 382 11.76 -24.94 13.13
CA ILE A 382 10.52 -25.73 13.02
C ILE A 382 10.89 -27.18 12.74
#